data_96d8017ede34acf10f2f248ecef2e1bf
#
_entry.id   96d8017ede34acf10f2f248ecef2e1bf
#
_cell.length_a   1.000
_cell.length_b   1.000
_cell.length_c   1.000
_cell.angle_alpha   90.00
_cell.angle_beta   90.00
_cell.angle_gamma   90.00
#
_symmetry.space_group_name_H-M   'P 1'
#
loop_
_entity.id
_entity.type
_entity.pdbx_description
1 polymer ?
#
loop_
_entity_poly.entity_id
_entity_poly.type
_entity_poly.pdbx_seq_one_letter_code
_entity_poly.pdbx_strand_id
1 'polypeptide(L)'
;MSEAAEADERAEEPSANLWEQLRADPLRAPEHIALAASEQHAPAAARWAHRRHRVFGTEPRALGEMARRRHVTLASVEGAATGIGGIVTLIPDLVGLAWIQSRMVFFIAAAYGFDPHDRMRPAELLVINGLYPDVAGARAALDGVGTTVAEHYIGSKLQRDEALARKLMVMVSKSAGKKVGRLIPGFAIAFNAISNRRDTNALAKRAIKFYGG
;
A
#
# COMPACT_ATOMS: atom_id res chain seq x y z
N MET A 1 25.04 11.60 13.14
CA MET A 1 24.03 10.64 12.64
C MET A 1 24.69 9.94 11.48
N SER A 2 24.72 8.61 11.41
CA SER A 2 25.44 7.89 10.34
C SER A 2 24.65 8.00 9.03
N GLU A 3 25.33 8.12 7.89
CA GLU A 3 24.77 8.17 6.53
C GLU A 3 23.80 6.99 6.26
N ALA A 4 24.09 5.81 6.83
CA ALA A 4 23.21 4.64 6.80
C ALA A 4 21.89 4.84 7.59
N ALA A 5 21.87 5.70 8.61
CA ALA A 5 20.67 6.05 9.35
C ALA A 5 19.77 7.01 8.54
N GLU A 6 20.37 7.89 7.76
CA GLU A 6 19.65 8.80 6.85
C GLU A 6 19.11 8.06 5.64
N ALA A 7 19.82 7.05 5.11
CA ALA A 7 19.34 6.22 4.00
C ALA A 7 18.07 5.41 4.38
N ASP A 8 18.07 4.79 5.57
CA ASP A 8 16.86 4.12 6.08
C ASP A 8 15.70 5.09 6.34
N GLU A 9 16.00 6.37 6.37
CA GLU A 9 15.07 7.44 6.66
C GLU A 9 14.41 8.04 5.43
N ARG A 10 15.01 7.93 4.25
CA ARG A 10 14.39 8.43 3.01
C ARG A 10 13.30 7.47 2.53
N ALA A 11 12.17 8.01 2.09
CA ALA A 11 11.20 7.25 1.33
C ALA A 11 11.81 7.05 -0.07
N GLU A 12 12.21 5.82 -0.39
CA GLU A 12 12.66 5.48 -1.74
C GLU A 12 11.43 5.43 -2.66
N GLU A 13 11.59 5.92 -3.88
CA GLU A 13 10.53 5.88 -4.89
C GLU A 13 10.26 4.45 -5.37
N PRO A 14 9.04 4.15 -5.86
CA PRO A 14 8.73 2.88 -6.50
C PRO A 14 9.67 2.59 -7.68
N SER A 15 10.13 1.34 -7.78
CA SER A 15 11.05 0.92 -8.83
C SER A 15 10.43 1.03 -10.23
N ALA A 16 11.27 1.17 -11.27
CA ALA A 16 10.82 1.15 -12.66
C ALA A 16 10.08 -0.15 -13.01
N ASN A 17 10.53 -1.29 -12.47
CA ASN A 17 9.90 -2.60 -12.65
C ASN A 17 8.45 -2.61 -12.11
N LEU A 18 8.20 -2.00 -10.94
CA LEU A 18 6.84 -1.88 -10.43
C LEU A 18 5.93 -1.11 -11.40
N TRP A 19 6.42 0.00 -11.96
CA TRP A 19 5.65 0.76 -12.95
C TRP A 19 5.33 -0.04 -14.21
N GLU A 20 6.21 -0.92 -14.66
CA GLU A 20 5.97 -1.82 -15.78
C GLU A 20 4.88 -2.85 -15.44
N GLN A 21 4.95 -3.48 -14.27
CA GLN A 21 3.93 -4.41 -13.78
C GLN A 21 2.56 -3.75 -13.66
N LEU A 22 2.49 -2.55 -13.09
CA LEU A 22 1.25 -1.80 -12.95
C LEU A 22 0.61 -1.43 -14.29
N ARG A 23 1.41 -1.20 -15.34
CA ARG A 23 0.91 -0.96 -16.70
C ARG A 23 0.48 -2.24 -17.39
N ALA A 24 1.18 -3.35 -17.15
CA ALA A 24 0.88 -4.64 -17.76
C ALA A 24 -0.40 -5.25 -17.18
N ASP A 25 -0.57 -5.19 -15.85
CA ASP A 25 -1.72 -5.74 -15.14
C ASP A 25 -2.24 -4.80 -14.05
N PRO A 26 -2.99 -3.76 -14.43
CA PRO A 26 -3.51 -2.77 -13.49
C PRO A 26 -4.58 -3.32 -12.53
N LEU A 27 -5.20 -4.46 -12.85
CA LEU A 27 -6.21 -5.07 -11.97
C LEU A 27 -5.58 -5.73 -10.76
N ARG A 28 -4.30 -6.10 -10.83
CA ARG A 28 -3.50 -6.63 -9.72
C ARG A 28 -2.57 -5.58 -9.10
N ALA A 29 -2.85 -4.31 -9.31
CA ALA A 29 -2.01 -3.24 -8.79
C ALA A 29 -1.76 -3.32 -7.28
N PRO A 30 -2.76 -3.59 -6.41
CA PRO A 30 -2.52 -3.73 -4.98
C PRO A 30 -1.55 -4.86 -4.64
N GLU A 31 -1.69 -6.01 -5.31
CA GLU A 31 -0.84 -7.18 -5.13
C GLU A 31 0.60 -6.88 -5.59
N HIS A 32 0.78 -6.25 -6.75
CA HIS A 32 2.09 -5.83 -7.25
C HIS A 32 2.77 -4.84 -6.29
N ILE A 33 2.03 -3.86 -5.79
CA ILE A 33 2.56 -2.91 -4.82
C ILE A 33 2.95 -3.63 -3.52
N ALA A 34 2.13 -4.55 -3.02
CA ALA A 34 2.42 -5.26 -1.78
C ALA A 34 3.69 -6.13 -1.88
N LEU A 35 3.88 -6.82 -3.01
CA LEU A 35 5.08 -7.62 -3.25
C LEU A 35 6.33 -6.74 -3.39
N ALA A 36 6.27 -5.71 -4.24
CA ALA A 36 7.39 -4.79 -4.43
C ALA A 36 7.75 -4.04 -3.13
N ALA A 37 6.74 -3.64 -2.34
CA ALA A 37 6.95 -3.01 -1.03
C ALA A 37 7.65 -3.95 -0.04
N SER A 38 7.34 -5.25 -0.07
CA SER A 38 8.04 -6.24 0.75
C SER A 38 9.52 -6.32 0.39
N GLU A 39 9.83 -6.42 -0.88
CA GLU A 39 11.22 -6.49 -1.35
C GLU A 39 12.03 -5.23 -0.97
N GLN A 40 11.45 -4.06 -1.14
CA GLN A 40 12.17 -2.79 -0.96
C GLN A 40 12.17 -2.28 0.49
N HIS A 41 11.07 -2.45 1.24
CA HIS A 41 10.96 -1.86 2.58
C HIS A 41 11.36 -2.80 3.71
N ALA A 42 11.32 -4.13 3.52
CA ALA A 42 11.66 -5.08 4.58
C ALA A 42 13.08 -4.90 5.12
N PRO A 43 14.13 -4.75 4.30
CA PRO A 43 15.49 -4.56 4.80
C PRO A 43 15.63 -3.27 5.64
N ALA A 44 15.03 -2.17 5.21
CA ALA A 44 15.08 -0.90 5.93
C ALA A 44 14.33 -0.97 7.26
N ALA A 45 13.15 -1.59 7.27
CA ALA A 45 12.35 -1.79 8.47
C ALA A 45 13.07 -2.65 9.51
N ALA A 46 13.69 -3.76 9.06
CA ALA A 46 14.47 -4.64 9.92
C ALA A 46 15.66 -3.90 10.58
N ARG A 47 16.48 -3.20 9.78
CA ARG A 47 17.61 -2.42 10.30
C ARG A 47 17.17 -1.33 11.25
N TRP A 48 16.09 -0.61 10.93
CA TRP A 48 15.55 0.46 11.77
C TRP A 48 15.08 -0.06 13.12
N ALA A 49 14.26 -1.13 13.14
CA ALA A 49 13.74 -1.73 14.36
C ALA A 49 14.87 -2.31 15.21
N HIS A 50 15.82 -3.02 14.61
CA HIS A 50 16.97 -3.56 15.30
C HIS A 50 17.78 -2.47 16.03
N ARG A 51 18.08 -1.35 15.35
CA ARG A 51 18.79 -0.24 16.02
C ARG A 51 17.99 0.33 17.17
N ARG A 52 16.70 0.56 17.00
CA ARG A 52 15.85 1.17 18.02
C ARG A 52 15.68 0.28 19.25
N HIS A 53 15.49 -1.02 19.05
CA HIS A 53 15.37 -1.97 20.16
C HIS A 53 16.70 -2.19 20.86
N ARG A 54 17.76 -2.51 20.13
CA ARG A 54 19.04 -2.91 20.73
C ARG A 54 19.89 -1.73 21.22
N VAL A 55 19.92 -0.63 20.46
CA VAL A 55 20.79 0.51 20.81
C VAL A 55 20.11 1.46 21.76
N PHE A 56 18.80 1.69 21.60
CA PHE A 56 18.07 2.68 22.39
C PHE A 56 17.08 2.07 23.38
N GLY A 57 16.92 0.74 23.43
CA GLY A 57 16.00 0.07 24.35
C GLY A 57 14.53 0.49 24.19
N THR A 58 14.13 0.94 22.97
CA THR A 58 12.80 1.50 22.76
C THR A 58 11.74 0.40 22.79
N GLU A 59 10.72 0.59 23.61
CA GLU A 59 9.57 -0.30 23.74
C GLU A 59 8.79 -0.44 22.42
N PRO A 60 8.25 -1.65 22.09
CA PRO A 60 7.54 -1.91 20.83
C PRO A 60 6.42 -0.91 20.56
N ARG A 61 5.61 -0.59 21.55
CA ARG A 61 4.50 0.36 21.42
C ARG A 61 4.99 1.77 21.09
N ALA A 62 6.03 2.24 21.76
CA ALA A 62 6.62 3.55 21.50
C ALA A 62 7.23 3.59 20.10
N LEU A 63 7.85 2.49 19.67
CA LEU A 63 8.44 2.35 18.34
C LEU A 63 7.36 2.33 17.25
N GLY A 64 6.25 1.62 17.44
CA GLY A 64 5.10 1.62 16.54
C GLY A 64 4.49 3.02 16.38
N GLU A 65 4.35 3.76 17.46
CA GLU A 65 3.89 5.16 17.42
C GLU A 65 4.88 6.10 16.75
N MET A 66 6.17 5.86 16.87
CA MET A 66 7.21 6.61 16.17
C MET A 66 7.12 6.36 14.64
N ALA A 67 6.97 5.10 14.22
CA ALA A 67 6.74 4.74 12.83
C ALA A 67 5.49 5.44 12.26
N ARG A 68 4.37 5.40 13.00
CA ARG A 68 3.13 6.07 12.63
C ARG A 68 3.32 7.56 12.39
N ARG A 69 3.82 8.28 13.40
CA ARG A 69 3.97 9.76 13.34
C ARG A 69 4.81 10.16 12.14
N ARG A 70 5.92 9.49 11.92
CA ARG A 70 6.83 9.77 10.83
C ARG A 70 6.17 9.61 9.46
N HIS A 71 5.55 8.45 9.19
CA HIS A 71 4.98 8.18 7.88
C HIS A 71 3.70 8.98 7.61
N VAL A 72 2.91 9.31 8.63
CA VAL A 72 1.78 10.23 8.50
C VAL A 72 2.27 11.63 8.10
N THR A 73 3.41 12.09 8.62
CA THR A 73 4.00 13.38 8.21
C THR A 73 4.50 13.31 6.77
N LEU A 74 5.21 12.25 6.37
CA LEU A 74 5.67 12.06 4.99
C LEU A 74 4.50 12.07 3.99
N ALA A 75 3.46 11.27 4.25
CA ALA A 75 2.26 11.24 3.41
C ALA A 75 1.56 12.61 3.29
N SER A 76 1.73 13.48 4.28
CA SER A 76 1.15 14.82 4.25
C SER A 76 1.92 15.79 3.37
N VAL A 77 3.23 15.66 3.32
CA VAL A 77 4.12 16.51 2.51
C VAL A 77 3.95 16.17 1.03
N GLU A 78 3.92 14.88 0.67
CA GLU A 78 3.70 14.46 -0.72
C GLU A 78 2.30 14.83 -1.22
N GLY A 79 1.25 14.64 -0.42
CA GLY A 79 -0.10 15.04 -0.80
C GLY A 79 -0.27 16.55 -1.04
N ALA A 80 0.58 17.39 -0.42
CA ALA A 80 0.57 18.84 -0.65
C ALA A 80 1.30 19.23 -1.94
N ALA A 81 2.30 18.46 -2.38
CA ALA A 81 3.09 18.76 -3.57
C ALA A 81 2.38 18.40 -4.88
N THR A 82 1.45 17.45 -4.86
CA THR A 82 0.83 16.84 -6.04
C THR A 82 -0.51 17.47 -6.46
N GLY A 83 -1.11 18.33 -5.65
CA GLY A 83 -2.43 18.94 -5.91
C GLY A 83 -2.51 19.87 -7.14
N ILE A 84 -1.43 20.09 -7.89
CA ILE A 84 -1.35 21.10 -8.96
C ILE A 84 -1.46 20.47 -10.38
N GLY A 85 -1.39 19.13 -10.53
CA GLY A 85 -1.18 18.46 -11.83
C GLY A 85 -2.41 17.91 -12.55
N GLY A 86 -3.62 17.95 -11.98
CA GLY A 86 -4.84 17.42 -12.62
C GLY A 86 -4.85 15.89 -12.77
N ILE A 87 -5.68 15.37 -13.69
CA ILE A 87 -5.91 13.91 -13.90
C ILE A 87 -4.63 13.14 -14.28
N VAL A 88 -3.64 13.81 -14.86
CA VAL A 88 -2.40 13.16 -15.34
C VAL A 88 -1.51 12.72 -14.18
N THR A 89 -1.54 13.42 -13.05
CA THR A 89 -0.75 13.11 -11.84
C THR A 89 -1.47 12.17 -10.88
N LEU A 90 -2.77 11.94 -11.07
CA LEU A 90 -3.59 11.17 -10.12
C LEU A 90 -3.06 9.76 -9.88
N ILE A 91 -2.63 9.04 -10.91
CA ILE A 91 -2.14 7.66 -10.76
C ILE A 91 -0.78 7.62 -10.05
N PRO A 92 0.25 8.40 -10.47
CA PRO A 92 1.49 8.52 -9.72
C PRO A 92 1.27 8.90 -8.26
N ASP A 93 0.40 9.84 -7.97
CA ASP A 93 0.10 10.31 -6.62
C ASP A 93 -0.52 9.22 -5.75
N LEU A 94 -1.46 8.42 -6.31
CA LEU A 94 -2.07 7.29 -5.62
C LEU A 94 -1.05 6.17 -5.36
N VAL A 95 -0.19 5.85 -6.31
CA VAL A 95 0.87 4.85 -6.15
C VAL A 95 1.88 5.31 -5.11
N GLY A 96 2.32 6.58 -5.14
CA GLY A 96 3.22 7.17 -4.15
C GLY A 96 2.64 7.10 -2.74
N LEU A 97 1.37 7.47 -2.56
CA LEU A 97 0.69 7.36 -1.27
C LEU A 97 0.61 5.91 -0.77
N ALA A 98 0.20 4.97 -1.64
CA ALA A 98 0.15 3.54 -1.29
C ALA A 98 1.54 3.00 -0.92
N TRP A 99 2.58 3.49 -1.59
CA TRP A 99 3.97 3.14 -1.33
C TRP A 99 4.42 3.54 0.08
N ILE A 100 4.16 4.79 0.47
CA ILE A 100 4.47 5.29 1.82
C ILE A 100 3.65 4.54 2.89
N GLN A 101 2.39 4.27 2.61
CA GLN A 101 1.53 3.51 3.51
C GLN A 101 2.02 2.08 3.68
N SER A 102 2.46 1.44 2.61
CA SER A 102 3.06 0.10 2.66
C SER A 102 4.32 0.11 3.53
N ARG A 103 5.23 1.06 3.27
CA ARG A 103 6.43 1.25 4.11
C ARG A 103 6.08 1.39 5.59
N MET A 104 5.10 2.21 5.92
CA MET A 104 4.64 2.40 7.31
C MET A 104 4.22 1.09 7.96
N VAL A 105 3.48 0.24 7.26
CA VAL A 105 3.01 -1.05 7.79
C VAL A 105 4.19 -1.98 8.06
N PHE A 106 5.19 -2.06 7.16
CA PHE A 106 6.41 -2.86 7.39
C PHE A 106 7.22 -2.36 8.59
N PHE A 107 7.32 -1.05 8.78
CA PHE A 107 8.00 -0.47 9.94
C PHE A 107 7.24 -0.73 11.24
N ILE A 108 5.91 -0.71 11.22
CA ILE A 108 5.09 -1.06 12.39
C ILE A 108 5.24 -2.55 12.70
N ALA A 109 5.18 -3.45 11.71
CA ALA A 109 5.42 -4.88 11.93
C ALA A 109 6.76 -5.13 12.61
N ALA A 110 7.83 -4.53 12.09
CA ALA A 110 9.17 -4.62 12.66
C ALA A 110 9.26 -4.04 14.09
N ALA A 111 8.53 -2.96 14.37
CA ALA A 111 8.46 -2.35 15.70
C ALA A 111 7.91 -3.31 16.75
N TYR A 112 6.96 -4.16 16.38
CA TYR A 112 6.38 -5.18 17.26
C TYR A 112 7.12 -6.53 17.23
N GLY A 113 8.30 -6.59 16.59
CA GLY A 113 9.17 -7.78 16.59
C GLY A 113 8.82 -8.81 15.51
N PHE A 114 7.90 -8.50 14.61
CA PHE A 114 7.62 -9.36 13.47
C PHE A 114 8.70 -9.21 12.39
N ASP A 115 9.17 -10.33 11.83
CA ASP A 115 10.14 -10.31 10.75
C ASP A 115 9.56 -9.64 9.49
N PRO A 116 10.11 -8.49 9.04
CA PRO A 116 9.62 -7.84 7.83
C PRO A 116 9.85 -8.65 6.56
N HIS A 117 10.80 -9.60 6.57
CA HIS A 117 11.11 -10.46 5.43
C HIS A 117 10.17 -11.68 5.31
N ASP A 118 9.31 -11.90 6.29
CA ASP A 118 8.35 -13.00 6.24
C ASP A 118 7.44 -12.85 5.01
N ARG A 119 7.32 -13.93 4.24
CA ARG A 119 6.46 -14.03 3.05
C ARG A 119 4.98 -13.69 3.29
N MET A 120 4.54 -13.69 4.54
CA MET A 120 3.17 -13.34 4.90
C MET A 120 2.95 -11.82 5.01
N ARG A 121 3.99 -11.01 5.19
CA ARG A 121 3.87 -9.54 5.34
C ARG A 121 3.12 -8.87 4.19
N PRO A 122 3.36 -9.19 2.88
CA PRO A 122 2.56 -8.62 1.81
C PRO A 122 1.06 -8.95 1.93
N ALA A 123 0.71 -10.18 2.34
CA ALA A 123 -0.67 -10.59 2.53
C ALA A 123 -1.33 -9.83 3.70
N GLU A 124 -0.63 -9.70 4.81
CA GLU A 124 -1.09 -8.92 5.97
C GLU A 124 -1.29 -7.44 5.61
N LEU A 125 -0.39 -6.86 4.82
CA LEU A 125 -0.54 -5.50 4.30
C LEU A 125 -1.86 -5.32 3.57
N LEU A 126 -2.25 -6.27 2.71
CA LEU A 126 -3.51 -6.25 1.97
C LEU A 126 -4.73 -6.36 2.90
N VAL A 127 -4.65 -7.18 3.95
CA VAL A 127 -5.71 -7.31 4.97
C VAL A 127 -5.83 -6.04 5.82
N ILE A 128 -4.71 -5.48 6.28
CA ILE A 128 -4.69 -4.24 7.07
C ILE A 128 -5.27 -3.07 6.28
N ASN A 129 -5.05 -3.04 4.96
CA ASN A 129 -5.69 -2.09 4.05
C ASN A 129 -7.19 -2.36 3.84
N GLY A 130 -7.71 -3.52 4.28
CA GLY A 130 -9.11 -3.91 4.10
C GLY A 130 -9.44 -4.38 2.69
N LEU A 131 -8.43 -4.79 1.92
CA LEU A 131 -8.58 -5.27 0.55
C LEU A 131 -8.94 -6.76 0.50
N TYR A 132 -8.56 -7.51 1.54
CA TYR A 132 -8.92 -8.91 1.75
C TYR A 132 -9.50 -9.12 3.14
N PRO A 133 -10.42 -10.08 3.31
CA PRO A 133 -11.02 -10.36 4.62
C PRO A 133 -10.05 -11.10 5.55
N ASP A 134 -9.13 -11.88 5.01
CA ASP A 134 -8.18 -12.71 5.75
C ASP A 134 -6.84 -12.87 5.02
N VAL A 135 -5.82 -13.28 5.78
CA VAL A 135 -4.45 -13.39 5.30
C VAL A 135 -4.27 -14.57 4.33
N ALA A 136 -5.04 -15.65 4.49
CA ALA A 136 -4.93 -16.83 3.63
C ALA A 136 -5.42 -16.52 2.22
N GLY A 137 -6.57 -15.84 2.08
CA GLY A 137 -7.09 -15.39 0.81
C GLY A 137 -6.16 -14.38 0.12
N ALA A 138 -5.62 -13.42 0.90
CA ALA A 138 -4.63 -12.48 0.39
C ALA A 138 -3.37 -13.20 -0.10
N ARG A 139 -2.88 -14.21 0.64
CA ARG A 139 -1.70 -14.98 0.24
C ARG A 139 -1.96 -15.78 -1.05
N ALA A 140 -3.11 -16.44 -1.16
CA ALA A 140 -3.49 -17.17 -2.36
C ALA A 140 -3.53 -16.26 -3.60
N ALA A 141 -4.05 -15.04 -3.46
CA ALA A 141 -4.06 -14.06 -4.54
C ALA A 141 -2.64 -13.62 -4.92
N LEU A 142 -1.77 -13.39 -3.96
CA LEU A 142 -0.36 -13.06 -4.21
C LEU A 142 0.38 -14.19 -4.93
N ASP A 143 0.05 -15.46 -4.62
CA ASP A 143 0.60 -16.65 -5.28
C ASP A 143 -0.03 -16.92 -6.66
N GLY A 144 -1.00 -16.09 -7.10
CA GLY A 144 -1.64 -16.21 -8.41
C GLY A 144 -2.74 -17.27 -8.50
N VAL A 145 -3.15 -17.89 -7.37
CA VAL A 145 -4.17 -18.95 -7.32
C VAL A 145 -5.49 -18.49 -6.69
N GLY A 146 -5.53 -17.28 -6.16
CA GLY A 146 -6.71 -16.68 -5.53
C GLY A 146 -7.35 -15.59 -6.37
N THR A 147 -8.54 -15.18 -5.95
CA THR A 147 -9.27 -14.05 -6.55
C THR A 147 -8.57 -12.73 -6.27
N THR A 148 -8.34 -11.91 -7.27
CA THR A 148 -7.70 -10.60 -7.12
C THR A 148 -8.60 -9.61 -6.37
N VAL A 149 -8.00 -8.54 -5.81
CA VAL A 149 -8.75 -7.43 -5.18
C VAL A 149 -9.80 -6.89 -6.15
N ALA A 150 -9.43 -6.68 -7.42
CA ALA A 150 -10.34 -6.14 -8.43
C ALA A 150 -11.53 -7.06 -8.65
N GLU A 151 -11.33 -8.36 -8.77
CA GLU A 151 -12.42 -9.35 -8.95
C GLU A 151 -13.31 -9.42 -7.72
N HIS A 152 -12.72 -9.47 -6.52
CA HIS A 152 -13.47 -9.48 -5.27
C HIS A 152 -14.32 -8.22 -5.10
N TYR A 153 -13.75 -7.05 -5.37
CA TYR A 153 -14.42 -5.77 -5.22
C TYR A 153 -15.46 -5.52 -6.30
N ILE A 154 -15.17 -5.86 -7.55
CA ILE A 154 -16.12 -5.79 -8.66
C ILE A 154 -17.29 -6.74 -8.40
N GLY A 155 -17.03 -7.99 -8.00
CA GLY A 155 -18.06 -8.95 -7.67
C GLY A 155 -18.98 -8.48 -6.55
N SER A 156 -18.44 -7.92 -5.47
CA SER A 156 -19.22 -7.45 -4.32
C SER A 156 -19.99 -6.16 -4.58
N LYS A 157 -19.52 -5.25 -5.41
CA LYS A 157 -20.22 -3.99 -5.75
C LYS A 157 -21.18 -4.13 -6.91
N LEU A 158 -20.87 -4.95 -7.92
CA LEU A 158 -21.81 -5.28 -9.00
C LEU A 158 -23.09 -5.93 -8.48
N GLN A 159 -22.99 -6.71 -7.40
CA GLN A 159 -24.16 -7.31 -6.75
C GLN A 159 -25.03 -6.30 -5.96
N ARG A 160 -24.48 -5.13 -5.59
CA ARG A 160 -25.20 -4.14 -4.76
C ARG A 160 -25.69 -2.92 -5.53
N ASP A 161 -25.12 -2.59 -6.69
CA ASP A 161 -25.46 -1.36 -7.41
C ASP A 161 -25.33 -1.53 -8.94
N GLU A 162 -26.46 -1.92 -9.58
CA GLU A 162 -26.55 -2.07 -11.04
C GLU A 162 -26.24 -0.77 -11.82
N ALA A 163 -26.51 0.40 -11.22
CA ALA A 163 -26.25 1.69 -11.86
C ALA A 163 -24.76 1.99 -11.90
N LEU A 164 -24.02 1.63 -10.85
CA LEU A 164 -22.56 1.73 -10.80
C LEU A 164 -21.91 0.74 -11.76
N ALA A 165 -22.43 -0.50 -11.80
CA ALA A 165 -21.98 -1.53 -12.75
C ALA A 165 -22.11 -1.06 -14.19
N ARG A 166 -23.26 -0.48 -14.55
CA ARG A 166 -23.52 0.06 -15.88
C ARG A 166 -22.61 1.23 -16.23
N LYS A 167 -22.38 2.16 -15.29
CA LYS A 167 -21.43 3.28 -15.47
C LYS A 167 -19.99 2.79 -15.68
N LEU A 168 -19.52 1.81 -14.91
CA LEU A 168 -18.20 1.22 -15.07
C LEU A 168 -18.05 0.51 -16.40
N MET A 169 -19.07 -0.27 -16.84
CA MET A 169 -19.08 -0.92 -18.16
C MET A 169 -19.03 0.09 -19.30
N VAL A 170 -19.80 1.17 -19.24
CA VAL A 170 -19.78 2.25 -20.24
C VAL A 170 -18.44 2.98 -20.24
N MET A 171 -17.81 3.19 -19.07
CA MET A 171 -16.50 3.84 -18.96
C MET A 171 -15.39 2.95 -19.53
N VAL A 172 -15.42 1.64 -19.27
CA VAL A 172 -14.49 0.66 -19.84
C VAL A 172 -14.65 0.55 -21.35
N SER A 173 -15.89 0.50 -21.86
CA SER A 173 -16.16 0.40 -23.30
C SER A 173 -15.73 1.65 -24.09
N LYS A 174 -15.91 2.84 -23.51
CA LYS A 174 -15.46 4.12 -24.11
C LYS A 174 -13.94 4.31 -24.06
N SER A 175 -13.26 3.65 -23.12
CA SER A 175 -11.80 3.74 -22.92
C SER A 175 -11.02 2.69 -23.73
N ALA A 176 -11.68 1.80 -24.43
CA ALA A 176 -11.06 0.68 -25.18
C ALA A 176 -10.09 1.12 -26.30
N GLY A 177 -10.09 2.41 -26.68
CA GLY A 177 -9.22 2.96 -27.71
C GLY A 177 -7.94 3.65 -27.22
N LYS A 178 -7.77 3.89 -25.92
CA LYS A 178 -6.58 4.58 -25.37
C LYS A 178 -5.97 3.74 -24.25
N LYS A 179 -4.67 3.42 -24.37
CA LYS A 179 -3.92 2.61 -23.37
C LYS A 179 -4.00 3.17 -21.92
N VAL A 180 -4.23 4.46 -21.76
CA VAL A 180 -4.39 5.16 -20.48
C VAL A 180 -5.77 4.88 -19.85
N GLY A 181 -6.82 4.67 -20.64
CA GLY A 181 -8.18 4.44 -20.14
C GLY A 181 -8.39 3.10 -19.44
N ARG A 182 -7.50 2.12 -19.62
CA ARG A 182 -7.54 0.83 -18.91
C ARG A 182 -6.96 0.88 -17.50
N LEU A 183 -6.06 1.82 -17.24
CA LEU A 183 -5.42 1.99 -15.93
C LEU A 183 -6.36 2.62 -14.89
N ILE A 184 -7.19 3.58 -15.30
CA ILE A 184 -7.97 4.41 -14.36
C ILE A 184 -9.05 3.63 -13.59
N PRO A 185 -9.88 2.74 -14.19
CA PRO A 185 -10.92 2.05 -13.42
C PRO A 185 -10.39 1.05 -12.39
N GLY A 186 -9.37 0.27 -12.74
CA GLY A 186 -8.77 -0.71 -11.83
C GLY A 186 -8.06 -0.05 -10.65
N PHE A 187 -7.26 0.99 -10.92
CA PHE A 187 -6.61 1.79 -9.88
C PHE A 187 -7.62 2.54 -9.02
N ALA A 188 -8.60 3.22 -9.62
CA ALA A 188 -9.58 3.97 -8.86
C ALA A 188 -10.41 3.09 -7.93
N ILE A 189 -10.73 1.87 -8.33
CA ILE A 189 -11.47 0.91 -7.50
C ILE A 189 -10.60 0.42 -6.34
N ALA A 190 -9.35 0.06 -6.60
CA ALA A 190 -8.43 -0.44 -5.59
C ALA A 190 -7.96 0.66 -4.62
N PHE A 191 -7.83 1.90 -5.08
CA PHE A 191 -7.26 3.00 -4.32
C PHE A 191 -8.26 4.05 -3.85
N ASN A 192 -9.53 4.00 -4.25
CA ASN A 192 -10.56 4.91 -3.72
C ASN A 192 -10.78 4.73 -2.20
N ALA A 193 -10.27 3.63 -1.63
CA ALA A 193 -10.21 3.40 -0.20
C ALA A 193 -8.94 3.95 0.48
N ILE A 194 -7.93 4.40 -0.28
CA ILE A 194 -6.58 4.70 0.24
C ILE A 194 -6.29 6.21 0.30
N SER A 195 -7.10 7.08 -0.29
CA SER A 195 -6.68 8.44 -0.61
C SER A 195 -7.11 9.53 0.37
N ASN A 196 -6.60 9.50 1.62
CA ASN A 196 -6.62 10.71 2.46
C ASN A 196 -5.63 10.60 3.63
N ARG A 197 -5.08 11.75 4.11
CA ARG A 197 -4.29 11.83 5.35
C ARG A 197 -4.98 11.17 6.55
N ARG A 198 -6.31 11.27 6.62
CA ARG A 198 -7.13 10.57 7.62
C ARG A 198 -6.99 9.05 7.46
N ASP A 199 -6.91 8.57 6.24
CA ASP A 199 -6.80 7.14 5.94
C ASP A 199 -5.42 6.59 6.30
N THR A 200 -4.33 7.33 6.10
CA THR A 200 -2.97 6.93 6.53
C THR A 200 -2.89 6.76 8.04
N ASN A 201 -3.47 7.69 8.81
CA ASN A 201 -3.49 7.57 10.26
C ASN A 201 -4.42 6.43 10.74
N ALA A 202 -5.54 6.22 10.07
CA ALA A 202 -6.44 5.09 10.35
C ALA A 202 -5.77 3.75 10.00
N LEU A 203 -5.06 3.68 8.87
CA LEU A 203 -4.26 2.52 8.47
C LEU A 203 -3.19 2.20 9.53
N ALA A 204 -2.44 3.20 9.99
CA ALA A 204 -1.44 3.00 11.04
C ALA A 204 -2.04 2.45 12.33
N LYS A 205 -3.20 2.95 12.74
CA LYS A 205 -3.92 2.43 13.93
C LYS A 205 -4.36 0.98 13.74
N ARG A 206 -4.83 0.60 12.53
CA ARG A 206 -5.16 -0.79 12.21
C ARG A 206 -3.92 -1.69 12.25
N ALA A 207 -2.79 -1.23 11.69
CA ALA A 207 -1.52 -1.96 11.75
C ALA A 207 -1.03 -2.15 13.18
N ILE A 208 -1.06 -1.09 14.01
CA ILE A 208 -0.69 -1.17 15.43
C ILE A 208 -1.60 -2.16 16.16
N LYS A 209 -2.91 -2.13 15.91
CA LYS A 209 -3.84 -3.09 16.51
C LYS A 209 -3.59 -4.52 16.01
N PHE A 210 -3.23 -4.70 14.75
CA PHE A 210 -2.99 -6.02 14.15
C PHE A 210 -1.73 -6.68 14.71
N TYR A 211 -0.65 -5.92 14.89
CA TYR A 211 0.63 -6.43 15.37
C TYR A 211 0.82 -6.30 16.90
N GLY A 212 0.10 -5.42 17.55
CA GLY A 212 0.24 -5.15 18.98
C GLY A 212 -0.73 -5.91 19.89
N GLY A 213 -1.72 -6.61 19.31
CA GLY A 213 -2.73 -7.40 20.04
C GLY A 213 -3.89 -6.56 20.56
#